data_ce6b7095b8cf5d2d4e79e2fc0555da02
#
_entry.id   ce6b7095b8cf5d2d4e79e2fc0555da02
#
_cell.length_a   1.000
_cell.length_b   1.000
_cell.length_c   1.000
_cell.angle_alpha   90.00
_cell.angle_beta   90.00
_cell.angle_gamma   90.00
#
_symmetry.space_group_name_H-M   'P 1'
#
loop_
_entity.id
_entity.type
_entity.pdbx_description
1 polymer ?
#
loop_
_entity_poly.entity_id
_entity_poly.type
_entity_poly.pdbx_seq_one_letter_code
_entity_poly.pdbx_strand_id
1 'polypeptide(L)'
;KIGRQKGGGGARRGDMNSPVLVGGGRVFGPKPRDYYFKLNKKVKALARKSALAYKAQNNAIIVVEDFNFEAPKTKDFVVMTKNLKVSDKKLLVVLPEANKNVYLSARNVKGANVQTISGLNTYRVLDAGVVVFAESALSAIDNILM
;
A
#
# COMPACT_ATOMS: atom_id res chain seq x y z
N LYS A 1 31.62 31.63 24.56
CA LYS A 1 32.31 31.20 25.79
C LYS A 1 31.42 31.54 27.01
N ILE A 2 31.07 30.53 27.83
CA ILE A 2 30.10 30.70 28.92
C ILE A 2 30.73 31.43 30.10
N GLY A 3 32.01 31.28 30.36
CA GLY A 3 32.64 31.88 31.54
C GLY A 3 34.07 32.33 31.26
N ARG A 4 34.66 33.07 32.26
CA ARG A 4 36.06 33.48 32.22
C ARG A 4 36.99 32.26 32.30
N GLN A 5 38.19 32.38 31.72
CA GLN A 5 39.17 31.28 31.67
C GLN A 5 39.74 30.95 33.08
N LYS A 6 39.93 31.98 33.91
CA LYS A 6 40.46 31.89 35.28
C LYS A 6 39.64 32.76 36.26
N GLY A 7 39.75 32.46 37.55
CA GLY A 7 39.15 33.28 38.63
C GLY A 7 37.71 33.02 38.94
N GLY A 8 37.03 32.01 38.33
CA GLY A 8 35.63 31.69 38.54
C GLY A 8 35.35 30.46 39.40
N GLY A 9 36.38 29.71 39.85
CA GLY A 9 36.24 28.51 40.69
C GLY A 9 35.50 27.32 40.03
N GLY A 10 34.93 27.53 38.86
CA GLY A 10 34.13 26.53 38.16
C GLY A 10 34.87 25.87 36.96
N ALA A 11 34.27 24.85 36.37
CA ALA A 11 34.77 24.16 35.19
C ALA A 11 34.90 25.14 34.00
N ARG A 12 35.96 25.03 33.22
CA ARG A 12 36.17 25.82 32.00
C ARG A 12 35.26 25.32 30.89
N ARG A 13 34.28 26.10 30.50
CA ARG A 13 33.29 25.77 29.48
C ARG A 13 33.41 26.72 28.28
N GLY A 14 33.45 26.17 27.09
CA GLY A 14 33.60 26.93 25.85
C GLY A 14 32.27 27.49 25.36
N ASP A 15 31.43 26.67 24.80
CA ASP A 15 30.16 27.07 24.17
C ASP A 15 28.96 26.41 24.83
N MET A 16 27.82 27.12 24.80
CA MET A 16 26.55 26.61 25.29
C MET A 16 26.02 25.45 24.45
N ASN A 17 26.35 25.43 23.16
CA ASN A 17 25.95 24.36 22.25
C ASN A 17 26.86 23.11 22.33
N SER A 18 27.80 23.08 23.30
CA SER A 18 28.65 21.90 23.47
C SER A 18 27.80 20.66 23.78
N PRO A 19 28.08 19.51 23.13
CA PRO A 19 27.30 18.26 23.32
C PRO A 19 27.44 17.68 24.75
N VAL A 20 28.41 18.15 25.51
CA VAL A 20 28.64 17.75 26.91
C VAL A 20 27.65 18.40 27.87
N LEU A 21 26.97 19.46 27.44
CA LEU A 21 26.01 20.18 28.24
C LEU A 21 24.59 19.65 28.02
N VAL A 22 23.78 19.66 29.08
CA VAL A 22 22.32 19.40 28.97
C VAL A 22 21.70 20.45 28.06
N GLY A 23 20.99 20.02 27.00
CA GLY A 23 20.45 20.91 25.97
C GLY A 23 21.47 21.34 24.91
N GLY A 24 22.69 20.83 24.94
CA GLY A 24 23.70 21.06 23.91
C GLY A 24 23.40 20.37 22.58
N GLY A 25 24.23 20.67 21.58
CA GLY A 25 24.10 20.12 20.23
C GLY A 25 24.30 18.60 20.17
N ARG A 26 23.58 17.94 19.25
CA ARG A 26 23.76 16.51 18.96
C ARG A 26 24.97 16.28 18.05
N VAL A 27 25.98 15.50 18.50
CA VAL A 27 27.22 15.28 17.77
C VAL A 27 27.11 14.10 16.79
N PHE A 28 26.70 12.94 17.25
CA PHE A 28 26.55 11.74 16.43
C PHE A 28 25.06 11.44 16.15
N GLY A 29 24.34 12.45 15.68
CA GLY A 29 22.92 12.29 15.32
C GLY A 29 22.75 11.44 14.06
N PRO A 30 21.53 10.90 13.85
CA PRO A 30 21.21 10.17 12.63
C PRO A 30 21.38 11.09 11.41
N LYS A 31 22.10 10.62 10.39
CA LYS A 31 22.24 11.32 9.11
C LYS A 31 21.14 10.83 8.16
N PRO A 32 20.58 11.73 7.31
CA PRO A 32 19.68 11.30 6.24
C PRO A 32 20.37 10.24 5.38
N ARG A 33 19.68 9.15 5.17
CA ARG A 33 20.15 8.05 4.30
C ARG A 33 18.98 7.36 3.65
N ASP A 34 19.19 6.74 2.51
CA ASP A 34 18.20 5.93 1.85
C ASP A 34 18.07 4.57 2.54
N TYR A 35 16.80 4.16 2.75
CA TYR A 35 16.46 2.83 3.28
C TYR A 35 15.93 1.92 2.17
N TYR A 36 16.24 2.26 0.93
CA TYR A 36 15.76 1.51 -0.23
C TYR A 36 16.58 0.23 -0.42
N PHE A 37 15.87 -0.88 -0.59
CA PHE A 37 16.43 -2.14 -1.04
C PHE A 37 15.53 -2.80 -2.08
N LYS A 38 16.14 -3.49 -3.04
CA LYS A 38 15.44 -4.11 -4.16
C LYS A 38 15.24 -5.60 -3.92
N LEU A 39 14.00 -6.08 -4.11
CA LEU A 39 13.69 -7.51 -4.10
C LEU A 39 13.78 -8.10 -5.50
N ASN A 40 14.23 -9.36 -5.58
CA ASN A 40 14.31 -10.11 -6.82
C ASN A 40 12.92 -10.36 -7.43
N LYS A 41 12.82 -10.43 -8.76
CA LYS A 41 11.55 -10.66 -9.47
C LYS A 41 10.86 -11.96 -9.01
N LYS A 42 11.60 -13.07 -8.90
CA LYS A 42 11.08 -14.37 -8.45
C LYS A 42 10.48 -14.31 -7.04
N VAL A 43 11.09 -13.57 -6.11
CA VAL A 43 10.56 -13.40 -4.75
C VAL A 43 9.24 -12.62 -4.77
N LYS A 44 9.14 -11.57 -5.59
CA LYS A 44 7.88 -10.81 -5.77
C LYS A 44 6.77 -11.66 -6.39
N ALA A 45 7.09 -12.52 -7.36
CA ALA A 45 6.13 -13.44 -7.96
C ALA A 45 5.65 -14.48 -6.94
N LEU A 46 6.57 -15.08 -6.19
CA LEU A 46 6.23 -16.03 -5.13
C LEU A 46 5.32 -15.42 -4.06
N ALA A 47 5.60 -14.18 -3.64
CA ALA A 47 4.78 -13.48 -2.68
C ALA A 47 3.35 -13.24 -3.19
N ARG A 48 3.18 -12.89 -4.48
CA ARG A 48 1.85 -12.74 -5.10
C ARG A 48 1.10 -14.07 -5.17
N LYS A 49 1.78 -15.15 -5.60
CA LYS A 49 1.22 -16.51 -5.60
C LYS A 49 0.71 -16.92 -4.23
N SER A 50 1.55 -16.75 -3.20
CA SER A 50 1.21 -17.07 -1.81
C SER A 50 0.00 -16.27 -1.31
N ALA A 51 -0.07 -14.97 -1.59
CA ALA A 51 -1.20 -14.13 -1.20
C ALA A 51 -2.52 -14.55 -1.87
N LEU A 52 -2.49 -14.90 -3.15
CA LEU A 52 -3.67 -15.41 -3.87
C LEU A 52 -4.08 -16.80 -3.39
N ALA A 53 -3.14 -17.70 -3.16
CA ALA A 53 -3.43 -19.02 -2.58
C ALA A 53 -4.10 -18.91 -1.22
N TYR A 54 -3.62 -18.01 -0.35
CA TYR A 54 -4.25 -17.73 0.93
C TYR A 54 -5.69 -17.22 0.78
N LYS A 55 -5.96 -16.32 -0.18
CA LYS A 55 -7.33 -15.85 -0.47
C LYS A 55 -8.22 -16.96 -1.02
N ALA A 56 -7.69 -17.84 -1.86
CA ALA A 56 -8.43 -18.98 -2.39
C ALA A 56 -8.82 -19.95 -1.27
N GLN A 57 -7.90 -20.29 -0.36
CA GLN A 57 -8.18 -21.15 0.81
C GLN A 57 -9.29 -20.59 1.69
N ASN A 58 -9.36 -19.27 1.84
CA ASN A 58 -10.39 -18.59 2.63
C ASN A 58 -11.70 -18.33 1.87
N ASN A 59 -11.87 -18.86 0.66
CA ASN A 59 -13.02 -18.58 -0.21
C ASN A 59 -13.32 -17.08 -0.38
N ALA A 60 -12.24 -16.28 -0.44
CA ALA A 60 -12.32 -14.83 -0.55
C ALA A 60 -12.04 -14.32 -1.97
N ILE A 61 -12.16 -15.17 -2.97
CA ILE A 61 -12.06 -14.85 -4.40
C ILE A 61 -13.42 -15.07 -5.03
N ILE A 62 -13.88 -14.09 -5.80
CA ILE A 62 -15.11 -14.15 -6.60
C ILE A 62 -14.71 -13.85 -8.05
N VAL A 63 -15.26 -14.61 -8.99
CA VAL A 63 -15.12 -14.35 -10.42
C VAL A 63 -16.42 -13.82 -10.94
N VAL A 64 -16.38 -12.76 -11.74
CA VAL A 64 -17.54 -12.15 -12.37
C VAL A 64 -17.30 -12.05 -13.89
N GLU A 65 -18.37 -12.09 -14.65
CA GLU A 65 -18.31 -11.77 -16.08
C GLU A 65 -17.73 -10.37 -16.30
N ASP A 66 -17.19 -10.12 -17.48
CA ASP A 66 -16.67 -8.80 -17.81
C ASP A 66 -17.80 -7.78 -17.84
N PHE A 67 -17.61 -6.67 -17.16
CA PHE A 67 -18.62 -5.63 -17.05
C PHE A 67 -18.04 -4.24 -17.36
N ASN A 68 -18.89 -3.38 -17.84
CA ASN A 68 -18.58 -1.97 -18.08
C ASN A 68 -19.74 -1.09 -17.63
N PHE A 69 -19.43 0.11 -17.16
CA PHE A 69 -20.43 1.14 -16.87
C PHE A 69 -20.45 2.17 -18.01
N GLU A 70 -21.61 2.46 -18.56
CA GLU A 70 -21.77 3.50 -19.60
C GLU A 70 -21.37 4.87 -19.07
N ALA A 71 -21.71 5.18 -17.83
CA ALA A 71 -21.36 6.41 -17.15
C ALA A 71 -20.77 6.13 -15.75
N PRO A 72 -19.86 6.99 -15.24
CA PRO A 72 -19.29 6.82 -13.90
C PRO A 72 -20.33 7.18 -12.83
N LYS A 73 -20.99 6.16 -12.26
CA LYS A 73 -21.99 6.30 -11.19
C LYS A 73 -21.66 5.41 -10.00
N THR A 74 -21.51 6.01 -8.83
CA THR A 74 -21.25 5.27 -7.58
C THR A 74 -22.42 4.37 -7.17
N LYS A 75 -23.65 4.76 -7.51
CA LYS A 75 -24.85 3.96 -7.21
C LYS A 75 -24.80 2.58 -7.86
N ASP A 76 -24.41 2.51 -9.13
CA ASP A 76 -24.35 1.25 -9.89
C ASP A 76 -23.28 0.33 -9.30
N PHE A 77 -22.13 0.88 -8.90
CA PHE A 77 -21.08 0.13 -8.21
C PHE A 77 -21.57 -0.41 -6.86
N VAL A 78 -22.29 0.39 -6.06
CA VAL A 78 -22.86 -0.05 -4.77
C VAL A 78 -23.90 -1.13 -4.96
N VAL A 79 -24.73 -1.07 -5.99
CA VAL A 79 -25.70 -2.13 -6.32
C VAL A 79 -24.97 -3.44 -6.64
N MET A 80 -23.90 -3.37 -7.46
CA MET A 80 -23.06 -4.53 -7.78
C MET A 80 -22.47 -5.16 -6.51
N THR A 81 -21.88 -4.37 -5.60
CA THR A 81 -21.31 -4.90 -4.35
C THR A 81 -22.31 -5.52 -3.42
N LYS A 82 -23.55 -4.99 -3.37
CA LYS A 82 -24.65 -5.57 -2.63
C LYS A 82 -25.12 -6.91 -3.22
N ASN A 83 -25.23 -6.99 -4.53
CA ASN A 83 -25.62 -8.23 -5.23
C ASN A 83 -24.59 -9.34 -4.98
N LEU A 84 -23.29 -8.99 -4.93
CA LEU A 84 -22.22 -9.92 -4.60
C LEU A 84 -22.11 -10.22 -3.09
N LYS A 85 -22.92 -9.58 -2.23
CA LYS A 85 -22.91 -9.71 -0.75
C LYS A 85 -21.54 -9.40 -0.12
N VAL A 86 -20.84 -8.40 -0.65
CA VAL A 86 -19.48 -8.00 -0.21
C VAL A 86 -19.42 -6.55 0.27
N SER A 87 -20.58 -5.88 0.46
CA SER A 87 -20.66 -4.47 0.83
C SER A 87 -19.91 -4.10 2.12
N ASP A 88 -19.83 -5.02 3.08
CA ASP A 88 -19.24 -4.78 4.41
C ASP A 88 -17.75 -5.12 4.50
N LYS A 89 -17.17 -5.63 3.42
CA LYS A 89 -15.77 -6.04 3.35
C LYS A 89 -14.95 -5.08 2.50
N LYS A 90 -13.66 -4.99 2.79
CA LYS A 90 -12.73 -4.33 1.87
C LYS A 90 -12.68 -5.10 0.57
N LEU A 91 -12.98 -4.43 -0.54
CA LEU A 91 -13.10 -5.02 -1.87
C LEU A 91 -11.94 -4.60 -2.76
N LEU A 92 -11.34 -5.56 -3.44
CA LEU A 92 -10.40 -5.33 -4.53
C LEU A 92 -11.00 -5.90 -5.83
N VAL A 93 -11.32 -5.03 -6.77
CA VAL A 93 -11.75 -5.42 -8.12
C VAL A 93 -10.54 -5.41 -9.04
N VAL A 94 -10.31 -6.51 -9.74
CA VAL A 94 -9.19 -6.68 -10.67
C VAL A 94 -9.74 -6.78 -12.09
N LEU A 95 -9.35 -5.84 -12.93
CA LEU A 95 -9.75 -5.74 -14.32
C LEU A 95 -8.58 -6.11 -15.25
N PRO A 96 -8.85 -6.61 -16.45
CA PRO A 96 -7.80 -6.90 -17.44
C PRO A 96 -7.06 -5.63 -17.85
N GLU A 97 -7.82 -4.59 -18.15
CA GLU A 97 -7.35 -3.29 -18.60
C GLU A 97 -7.93 -2.14 -17.78
N ALA A 98 -7.36 -0.95 -17.96
CA ALA A 98 -7.80 0.24 -17.22
C ALA A 98 -9.17 0.73 -17.72
N ASN A 99 -10.18 0.62 -16.85
CA ASN A 99 -11.52 1.15 -17.12
C ASN A 99 -11.79 2.39 -16.28
N LYS A 100 -11.82 3.56 -16.94
CA LYS A 100 -12.01 4.85 -16.28
C LYS A 100 -13.37 4.95 -15.60
N ASN A 101 -14.45 4.45 -16.22
CA ASN A 101 -15.78 4.54 -15.66
C ASN A 101 -15.94 3.71 -14.40
N VAL A 102 -15.42 2.48 -14.40
CA VAL A 102 -15.43 1.59 -13.23
C VAL A 102 -14.59 2.19 -12.10
N TYR A 103 -13.39 2.69 -12.41
CA TYR A 103 -12.52 3.32 -11.42
C TYR A 103 -13.18 4.54 -10.76
N LEU A 104 -13.77 5.46 -11.55
CA LEU A 104 -14.44 6.65 -11.04
C LEU A 104 -15.69 6.31 -10.21
N SER A 105 -16.39 5.23 -10.56
CA SER A 105 -17.57 4.75 -9.82
C SER A 105 -17.20 4.16 -8.46
N ALA A 106 -16.05 3.49 -8.38
CA ALA A 106 -15.61 2.81 -7.16
C ALA A 106 -14.85 3.72 -6.18
N ARG A 107 -14.05 4.67 -6.66
CA ARG A 107 -13.05 5.40 -5.83
C ARG A 107 -13.65 6.14 -4.63
N ASN A 108 -14.92 6.57 -4.69
CA ASN A 108 -15.59 7.26 -3.59
C ASN A 108 -16.19 6.30 -2.56
N VAL A 109 -16.23 5.01 -2.85
CA VAL A 109 -16.79 3.99 -1.93
C VAL A 109 -15.69 3.56 -0.95
N LYS A 110 -15.96 3.72 0.35
CA LYS A 110 -15.01 3.35 1.40
C LYS A 110 -14.71 1.85 1.35
N GLY A 111 -13.43 1.52 1.32
CA GLY A 111 -12.97 0.13 1.29
C GLY A 111 -12.97 -0.52 -0.10
N ALA A 112 -13.43 0.16 -1.15
CA ALA A 112 -13.37 -0.33 -2.52
C ALA A 112 -12.09 0.13 -3.21
N ASN A 113 -11.39 -0.80 -3.86
CA ASN A 113 -10.23 -0.54 -4.71
C ASN A 113 -10.42 -1.23 -6.05
N VAL A 114 -10.04 -0.54 -7.11
CA VAL A 114 -10.03 -1.08 -8.48
C VAL A 114 -8.61 -1.01 -9.01
N GLN A 115 -8.12 -2.12 -9.52
CA GLN A 115 -6.79 -2.21 -10.13
C GLN A 115 -6.82 -3.01 -11.41
N THR A 116 -5.87 -2.74 -12.27
CA THR A 116 -5.57 -3.60 -13.42
C THR A 116 -4.73 -4.78 -12.96
N ILE A 117 -4.77 -5.87 -13.74
CA ILE A 117 -3.98 -7.05 -13.47
C ILE A 117 -2.48 -6.73 -13.42
N SER A 118 -1.98 -5.84 -14.29
CA SER A 118 -0.59 -5.38 -14.30
C SER A 118 -0.17 -4.62 -13.02
N GLY A 119 -1.12 -3.95 -12.37
CA GLY A 119 -0.92 -3.23 -11.11
C GLY A 119 -1.09 -4.09 -9.85
N LEU A 120 -1.46 -5.37 -10.00
CA LEU A 120 -1.73 -6.26 -8.88
C LEU A 120 -0.48 -6.49 -8.03
N ASN A 121 -0.56 -6.16 -6.74
CA ASN A 121 0.51 -6.34 -5.79
C ASN A 121 0.06 -7.08 -4.53
N THR A 122 1.01 -7.71 -3.85
CA THR A 122 0.78 -8.52 -2.64
C THR A 122 0.06 -7.75 -1.53
N TYR A 123 0.42 -6.48 -1.33
CA TYR A 123 -0.18 -5.64 -0.29
C TYR A 123 -1.69 -5.47 -0.51
N ARG A 124 -2.12 -5.11 -1.72
CA ARG A 124 -3.53 -4.91 -2.04
C ARG A 124 -4.34 -6.19 -1.94
N VAL A 125 -3.76 -7.31 -2.36
CA VAL A 125 -4.40 -8.63 -2.22
C VAL A 125 -4.61 -8.97 -0.75
N LEU A 126 -3.63 -8.76 0.11
CA LEU A 126 -3.74 -9.09 1.54
C LEU A 126 -4.67 -8.13 2.29
N ASP A 127 -4.62 -6.82 2.00
CA ASP A 127 -5.48 -5.80 2.62
C ASP A 127 -6.97 -5.99 2.27
N ALA A 128 -7.28 -6.48 1.09
CA ALA A 128 -8.65 -6.75 0.68
C ALA A 128 -9.27 -7.90 1.49
N GLY A 129 -10.50 -7.73 1.96
CA GLY A 129 -11.29 -8.82 2.53
C GLY A 129 -11.79 -9.81 1.48
N VAL A 130 -12.12 -9.30 0.28
CA VAL A 130 -12.55 -10.10 -0.88
C VAL A 130 -11.87 -9.53 -2.13
N VAL A 131 -11.45 -10.42 -3.03
CA VAL A 131 -10.91 -10.08 -4.34
C VAL A 131 -11.88 -10.52 -5.41
N VAL A 132 -12.31 -9.61 -6.26
CA VAL A 132 -13.21 -9.87 -7.38
C VAL A 132 -12.41 -9.76 -8.67
N PHE A 133 -12.36 -10.84 -9.43
CA PHE A 133 -11.73 -10.88 -10.74
C PHE A 133 -12.78 -10.81 -11.85
N ALA A 134 -12.54 -9.97 -12.84
CA ALA A 134 -13.21 -10.08 -14.12
C ALA A 134 -12.71 -11.34 -14.85
N GLU A 135 -13.55 -12.04 -15.58
CA GLU A 135 -13.23 -13.31 -16.24
C GLU A 135 -12.00 -13.20 -17.15
N SER A 136 -11.96 -12.16 -17.97
CA SER A 136 -10.83 -11.91 -18.86
C SER A 136 -9.51 -11.59 -18.10
N ALA A 137 -9.58 -11.11 -16.88
CA ALA A 137 -8.40 -10.87 -16.05
C ALA A 137 -7.73 -12.18 -15.60
N LEU A 138 -8.47 -13.29 -15.47
CA LEU A 138 -7.89 -14.58 -15.07
C LEU A 138 -6.93 -15.15 -16.10
N SER A 139 -7.23 -15.00 -17.38
CA SER A 139 -6.35 -15.46 -18.46
C SER A 139 -4.99 -14.76 -18.46
N ALA A 140 -4.95 -13.52 -17.98
CA ALA A 140 -3.73 -12.72 -17.91
C ALA A 140 -2.94 -12.90 -16.59
N ILE A 141 -3.49 -13.59 -15.60
CA ILE A 141 -2.87 -13.72 -14.27
C ILE A 141 -1.59 -14.54 -14.32
N ASP A 142 -1.55 -15.58 -15.16
CA ASP A 142 -0.39 -16.47 -15.29
C ASP A 142 0.85 -15.71 -15.75
N ASN A 143 0.70 -14.75 -16.66
CA ASN A 143 1.79 -13.91 -17.15
C ASN A 143 2.44 -13.05 -16.06
N ILE A 144 1.71 -12.73 -14.99
CA ILE A 144 2.20 -11.90 -13.88
C ILE A 144 2.79 -12.75 -12.77
N LEU A 145 2.37 -14.00 -12.69
CA LEU A 145 2.85 -14.96 -11.71
C LEU A 145 4.11 -15.71 -12.16
N MET A 146 4.49 -15.65 -13.43
CA MET A 146 5.77 -16.11 -13.93
C MET A 146 6.88 -15.10 -13.62
#